data_2d464df55e118fdff910ae456454f22d
#
_entry.id   2d464df55e118fdff910ae456454f22d
#
_cell.length_a   1.000
_cell.length_b   1.000
_cell.length_c   1.000
_cell.angle_alpha   90.00
_cell.angle_beta   90.00
_cell.angle_gamma   90.00
#
_symmetry.space_group_name_H-M   'P 1'
#
loop_
_entity.id
_entity.type
_entity.pdbx_description
1 polymer ?
#
loop_
_entity_poly.entity_id
_entity_poly.type
_entity_poly.pdbx_seq_one_letter_code
_entity_poly.pdbx_strand_id
1 'polypeptide(L)'
;RGFNPEIRYEVSQTLHDHDYCIQTIRNAGLTPESNMAKNPAGLRSFEYHCAHSYWAYREVCEAIFGEEGTRIAERVLDDFAAEYGKKMADTLAGYARTNFNIAD
;
A
#
# COMPACT_ATOMS: atom_id res chain seq x y z
N ARG A 1 -12.44 -2.25 1.71
CA ARG A 1 -13.84 -2.04 1.29
C ARG A 1 -14.26 -2.90 0.12
N GLY A 2 -13.38 -3.34 -0.74
CA GLY A 2 -13.71 -4.28 -1.82
C GLY A 2 -14.21 -5.64 -1.34
N PHE A 3 -13.92 -5.95 -0.09
CA PHE A 3 -14.32 -7.19 0.57
C PHE A 3 -15.69 -7.10 1.25
N ASN A 4 -15.91 -6.03 2.01
CA ASN A 4 -17.16 -5.80 2.73
C ASN A 4 -17.46 -4.29 2.81
N PRO A 5 -18.46 -3.77 2.07
CA PRO A 5 -18.77 -2.35 2.03
C PRO A 5 -19.32 -1.79 3.35
N GLU A 6 -19.80 -2.65 4.24
CA GLU A 6 -20.34 -2.26 5.54
C GLU A 6 -19.27 -2.03 6.60
N ILE A 7 -18.02 -2.39 6.32
CA ILE A 7 -16.92 -2.19 7.25
C ILE A 7 -16.76 -0.70 7.55
N ARG A 8 -16.69 -0.41 8.84
CA ARG A 8 -16.32 0.89 9.38
C ARG A 8 -14.98 0.79 10.09
N TYR A 9 -14.08 1.68 9.72
CA TYR A 9 -12.78 1.79 10.32
C TYR A 9 -12.65 3.13 11.05
N GLU A 10 -12.25 3.07 12.30
CA GLU A 10 -12.09 4.24 13.17
C GLU A 10 -10.70 4.24 13.79
N VAL A 11 -10.06 5.39 13.84
CA VAL A 11 -8.85 5.63 14.63
C VAL A 11 -9.23 6.61 15.73
N SER A 12 -9.33 6.12 16.96
CA SER A 12 -9.72 6.94 18.11
C SER A 12 -8.53 7.49 18.89
N GLN A 13 -7.34 6.94 18.66
CA GLN A 13 -6.10 7.31 19.33
C GLN A 13 -4.90 7.04 18.44
N THR A 14 -3.95 7.95 18.42
CA THR A 14 -2.71 7.84 17.64
C THR A 14 -1.48 8.02 18.50
N LEU A 15 -0.31 7.61 17.99
CA LEU A 15 0.98 7.81 18.64
C LEU A 15 1.41 9.29 18.73
N HIS A 16 0.72 10.20 18.06
CA HIS A 16 1.01 11.63 18.17
C HIS A 16 0.67 12.22 19.54
N ASP A 17 -0.39 11.68 20.16
CA ASP A 17 -0.95 12.21 21.40
C ASP A 17 -0.90 11.19 22.55
N HIS A 18 -0.56 9.94 22.27
CA HIS A 18 -0.63 8.83 23.21
C HIS A 18 0.49 7.81 22.98
N ASP A 19 0.71 6.92 23.94
CA ASP A 19 1.75 5.89 23.91
C ASP A 19 1.44 4.73 22.96
N TYR A 20 0.19 4.62 22.47
CA TYR A 20 -0.25 3.58 21.54
C TYR A 20 -1.42 4.05 20.68
N CYS A 21 -1.62 3.37 19.55
CA CYS A 21 -2.76 3.61 18.67
C CYS A 21 -3.94 2.72 19.06
N ILE A 22 -5.15 3.26 18.93
CA ILE A 22 -6.39 2.47 18.97
C ILE A 22 -7.07 2.57 17.62
N GLN A 23 -7.20 1.42 16.97
CA GLN A 23 -7.87 1.27 15.68
C GLN A 23 -9.01 0.27 15.86
N THR A 24 -10.20 0.64 15.44
CA THR A 24 -11.41 -0.16 15.59
C THR A 24 -12.00 -0.48 14.23
N ILE A 25 -12.27 -1.75 13.99
CA ILE A 25 -12.99 -2.21 12.80
C ILE A 25 -14.37 -2.69 13.27
N ARG A 26 -15.43 -2.08 12.72
CA ARG A 26 -16.81 -2.45 13.00
C ARG A 26 -17.45 -3.08 11.76
N ASN A 27 -18.48 -3.87 11.97
CA ASN A 27 -19.25 -4.52 10.92
C ASN A 27 -18.39 -5.42 10.00
N ALA A 28 -17.36 -6.02 10.56
CA ALA A 28 -16.49 -6.93 9.81
C ALA A 28 -17.17 -8.28 9.47
N GLY A 29 -18.33 -8.55 10.07
CA GLY A 29 -19.03 -9.83 9.88
C GLY A 29 -18.38 -11.01 10.57
N LEU A 30 -17.49 -10.74 11.55
CA LEU A 30 -16.78 -11.77 12.29
C LEU A 30 -17.61 -12.25 13.48
N THR A 31 -17.55 -13.57 13.74
CA THR A 31 -18.12 -14.21 14.91
C THR A 31 -17.00 -14.93 15.69
N PRO A 32 -17.25 -15.37 16.95
CA PRO A 32 -16.24 -16.14 17.69
C PRO A 32 -15.76 -17.41 16.97
N GLU A 33 -16.60 -17.95 16.08
CA GLU A 33 -16.31 -19.15 15.29
C GLU A 33 -15.59 -18.86 13.97
N SER A 34 -15.42 -17.57 13.63
CA SER A 34 -14.76 -17.17 12.40
C SER A 34 -13.32 -17.64 12.41
N ASN A 35 -12.88 -18.23 11.28
CA ASN A 35 -11.49 -18.63 11.11
C ASN A 35 -10.61 -17.39 10.94
N MET A 36 -9.83 -17.06 11.96
CA MET A 36 -8.87 -15.95 11.99
C MET A 36 -7.45 -16.41 11.64
N ALA A 37 -7.27 -17.65 11.21
CA ALA A 37 -5.96 -18.15 10.83
C ALA A 37 -5.42 -17.38 9.62
N LYS A 38 -4.13 -17.08 9.67
CA LYS A 38 -3.42 -16.43 8.58
C LYS A 38 -3.51 -17.29 7.31
N ASN A 39 -3.98 -16.71 6.22
CA ASN A 39 -4.01 -17.36 4.92
C ASN A 39 -2.69 -17.09 4.17
N PRO A 40 -1.77 -18.07 4.05
CA PRO A 40 -0.50 -17.87 3.36
C PRO A 40 -0.66 -17.48 1.89
N ALA A 41 -1.71 -17.95 1.23
CA ALA A 41 -1.97 -17.62 -0.18
C ALA A 41 -2.35 -16.16 -0.41
N GLY A 42 -2.90 -15.48 0.62
CA GLY A 42 -3.23 -14.06 0.57
C GLY A 42 -2.08 -13.12 0.94
N LEU A 43 -0.95 -13.66 1.36
CA LEU A 43 0.19 -12.84 1.76
C LEU A 43 0.95 -12.34 0.53
N ARG A 44 1.34 -11.08 0.60
CA ARG A 44 2.23 -10.46 -0.38
C ARG A 44 3.57 -10.12 0.27
N SER A 45 4.62 -10.11 -0.54
CA SER A 45 5.95 -9.75 -0.08
C SER A 45 6.02 -8.26 0.30
N PHE A 46 7.02 -7.90 1.10
CA PHE A 46 7.30 -6.50 1.40
C PHE A 46 7.67 -5.71 0.13
N GLU A 47 8.36 -6.34 -0.80
CA GLU A 47 8.66 -5.81 -2.13
C GLU A 47 7.38 -5.41 -2.89
N TYR A 48 6.35 -6.27 -2.87
CA TYR A 48 5.04 -5.97 -3.46
C TYR A 48 4.40 -4.73 -2.83
N HIS A 49 4.48 -4.58 -1.51
CA HIS A 49 3.93 -3.41 -0.81
C HIS A 49 4.68 -2.12 -1.14
N CYS A 50 6.01 -2.19 -1.25
CA CYS A 50 6.83 -1.04 -1.68
C CYS A 50 6.50 -0.63 -3.12
N ALA A 51 6.35 -1.61 -4.02
CA ALA A 51 5.96 -1.36 -5.40
C ALA A 51 4.56 -0.73 -5.49
N HIS A 52 3.60 -1.23 -4.71
CA HIS A 52 2.27 -0.62 -4.62
C HIS A 52 2.35 0.85 -4.22
N SER A 53 3.10 1.16 -3.17
CA SER A 53 3.25 2.55 -2.71
C SER A 53 3.84 3.45 -3.79
N TYR A 54 4.95 3.04 -4.40
CA TYR A 54 5.59 3.81 -5.47
C TYR A 54 4.64 4.06 -6.66
N TRP A 55 4.00 3.02 -7.16
CA TRP A 55 3.13 3.15 -8.34
C TRP A 55 1.84 3.91 -8.05
N ALA A 56 1.27 3.77 -6.85
CA ALA A 56 0.11 4.56 -6.43
C ALA A 56 0.44 6.06 -6.33
N TYR A 57 1.57 6.41 -5.72
CA TYR A 57 2.02 7.81 -5.67
C TYR A 57 2.38 8.36 -7.05
N ARG A 58 3.01 7.57 -7.90
CA ARG A 58 3.29 7.97 -9.28
C ARG A 58 2.01 8.30 -10.03
N GLU A 59 1.01 7.45 -9.96
CA GLU A 59 -0.29 7.67 -10.60
C GLU A 59 -0.94 8.99 -10.15
N VAL A 60 -0.92 9.27 -8.85
CA VAL A 60 -1.43 10.53 -8.30
C VAL A 60 -0.61 11.72 -8.80
N CYS A 61 0.71 11.64 -8.80
CA CYS A 61 1.58 12.71 -9.31
C CYS A 61 1.33 13.00 -10.79
N GLU A 62 1.20 11.95 -11.60
CA GLU A 62 0.89 12.07 -13.03
C GLU A 62 -0.51 12.68 -13.27
N ALA A 63 -1.50 12.31 -12.46
CA ALA A 63 -2.86 12.86 -12.55
C ALA A 63 -2.91 14.35 -12.18
N ILE A 64 -2.10 14.81 -11.23
CA ILE A 64 -2.10 16.21 -10.76
C ILE A 64 -1.19 17.09 -11.61
N PHE A 65 0.00 16.62 -11.99
CA PHE A 65 1.07 17.41 -12.58
C PHE A 65 1.41 17.02 -14.04
N GLY A 66 0.74 16.00 -14.60
CA GLY A 66 1.00 15.53 -15.96
C GLY A 66 2.45 15.06 -16.14
N GLU A 67 3.12 15.54 -17.20
CA GLU A 67 4.51 15.18 -17.50
C GLU A 67 5.50 15.54 -16.39
N GLU A 68 5.24 16.61 -15.65
CA GLU A 68 6.06 16.98 -14.52
C GLU A 68 5.94 15.91 -13.39
N GLY A 69 4.75 15.37 -13.17
CA GLY A 69 4.50 14.27 -12.26
C GLY A 69 5.30 13.02 -12.63
N THR A 70 5.38 12.70 -13.90
CA THR A 70 6.21 11.60 -14.42
C THR A 70 7.69 11.84 -14.09
N ARG A 71 8.21 13.06 -14.36
CA ARG A 71 9.61 13.42 -14.05
C ARG A 71 9.91 13.34 -12.56
N ILE A 72 8.99 13.79 -11.73
CA ILE A 72 9.13 13.69 -10.26
C ILE A 72 9.25 12.22 -9.83
N ALA A 73 8.36 11.37 -10.33
CA ALA A 73 8.37 9.95 -9.98
C ALA A 73 9.64 9.22 -10.48
N GLU A 74 10.12 9.54 -11.67
CA GLU A 74 11.37 9.00 -12.20
C GLU A 74 12.57 9.43 -11.35
N ARG A 75 12.63 10.70 -10.95
CA ARG A 75 13.67 11.18 -10.05
C ARG A 75 13.64 10.48 -8.69
N VAL A 76 12.47 10.23 -8.13
CA VAL A 76 12.33 9.45 -6.89
C VAL A 76 12.90 8.05 -7.06
N LEU A 77 12.67 7.41 -8.20
CA LEU A 77 13.24 6.09 -8.48
C LEU A 77 14.76 6.13 -8.64
N ASP A 78 15.30 7.17 -9.27
CA ASP A 78 16.75 7.39 -9.39
C ASP A 78 17.41 7.61 -8.02
N ASP A 79 16.81 8.45 -7.17
CA ASP A 79 17.27 8.70 -5.80
C ASP A 79 17.22 7.40 -4.96
N PHE A 80 16.16 6.61 -5.12
CA PHE A 80 16.04 5.29 -4.50
C PHE A 80 17.13 4.33 -4.99
N ALA A 81 17.42 4.33 -6.29
CA ALA A 81 18.51 3.51 -6.86
C ALA A 81 19.88 3.92 -6.32
N ALA A 82 20.13 5.21 -6.14
CA ALA A 82 21.37 5.73 -5.58
C ALA A 82 21.57 5.29 -4.12
N GLU A 83 20.51 5.24 -3.33
CA GLU A 83 20.56 4.86 -1.91
C GLU A 83 20.57 3.35 -1.70
N TYR A 84 19.72 2.61 -2.40
CA TYR A 84 19.47 1.18 -2.17
C TYR A 84 19.96 0.25 -3.28
N GLY A 85 20.47 0.80 -4.36
CA GLY A 85 21.00 0.06 -5.50
C GLY A 85 20.03 -0.09 -6.66
N LYS A 86 20.63 -0.16 -7.86
CA LYS A 86 19.88 -0.26 -9.12
C LYS A 86 18.97 -1.51 -9.18
N LYS A 87 19.43 -2.63 -8.63
CA LYS A 87 18.66 -3.88 -8.64
C LYS A 87 17.31 -3.73 -7.94
N MET A 88 17.27 -3.04 -6.80
CA MET A 88 16.02 -2.80 -6.08
C MET A 88 15.11 -1.84 -6.83
N ALA A 89 15.66 -0.80 -7.44
CA ALA A 89 14.90 0.12 -8.28
C ALA A 89 14.32 -0.58 -9.51
N ASP A 90 15.08 -1.42 -10.19
CA ASP A 90 14.60 -2.21 -11.33
C ASP A 90 13.48 -3.19 -10.92
N THR A 91 13.57 -3.74 -9.71
CA THR A 91 12.51 -4.58 -9.14
C THR A 91 11.20 -3.79 -8.97
N LEU A 92 11.25 -2.60 -8.38
CA LEU A 92 10.06 -1.73 -8.25
C LEU A 92 9.50 -1.34 -9.63
N ALA A 93 10.37 -0.97 -10.57
CA ALA A 93 9.97 -0.63 -11.93
C ALA A 93 9.32 -1.80 -12.67
N GLY A 94 9.69 -3.04 -12.36
CA GLY A 94 9.12 -4.26 -12.93
C GLY A 94 7.63 -4.49 -12.58
N TYR A 95 7.12 -3.82 -11.56
CA TYR A 95 5.69 -3.85 -11.20
C TYR A 95 4.84 -2.82 -11.97
N ALA A 96 5.41 -2.14 -12.97
CA ALA A 96 4.69 -1.17 -13.76
C ALA A 96 3.35 -1.74 -14.26
N ARG A 97 2.28 -0.96 -14.11
CA ARG A 97 0.91 -1.30 -14.52
C ARG A 97 0.30 -2.51 -13.82
N THR A 98 0.89 -3.00 -12.75
CA THR A 98 0.25 -4.02 -11.91
C THR A 98 -1.00 -3.44 -11.27
N ASN A 99 -2.13 -4.15 -11.37
CA ASN A 99 -3.33 -3.74 -10.66
C ASN A 99 -3.28 -4.24 -9.22
N PHE A 100 -2.89 -3.37 -8.31
CA PHE A 100 -2.80 -3.67 -6.87
C PHE A 100 -4.17 -3.70 -6.16
N ASN A 101 -5.25 -3.31 -6.84
CA ASN A 101 -6.60 -3.29 -6.26
C ASN A 101 -7.32 -4.64 -6.40
N ILE A 102 -6.75 -5.58 -7.13
CA ILE A 102 -7.29 -6.93 -7.22
C ILE A 102 -6.87 -7.70 -5.99
N ALA A 103 -7.83 -8.05 -5.16
CA ALA A 103 -7.67 -9.01 -4.09
C ALA A 103 -7.84 -10.42 -4.69
N ASP A 104 -6.76 -11.14 -4.80
CA ASP A 104 -6.78 -12.53 -5.22
C ASP A 104 -7.25 -13.46 -4.08
#